data_6deb703caac893b67ce72d34ed112804
#
_entry.id   6deb703caac893b67ce72d34ed112804
#
_cell.length_a   1.000
_cell.length_b   1.000
_cell.length_c   1.000
_cell.angle_alpha   90.00
_cell.angle_beta   90.00
_cell.angle_gamma   90.00
#
_symmetry.space_group_name_H-M   'P 1'
#
loop_
_entity.id
_entity.type
_entity.pdbx_description
1 polymer ?
#
loop_
_entity_poly.entity_id
_entity_poly.type
_entity_poly.pdbx_seq_one_letter_code
_entity_poly.pdbx_strand_id
1 'polypeptide(L)'
;MAAWTETQVTTKVSPRSVAATVSRLTGILSAKGMKVFAVIDQSEEARRAGLKLRDTTLVIFGNPAAGTPVMDAAPLSALDLPLKVLIWADGNRTNVTYFSPAAIAARYGLSDELAAKLAGIDPLTDALVAD
;
A
#
# COMPACT_ATOMS: atom_id res chain seq x y z
N MET A 1 16.66 -15.62 -7.94
CA MET A 1 15.84 -14.58 -7.31
C MET A 1 14.46 -15.14 -6.98
N ALA A 2 14.03 -14.96 -5.77
CA ALA A 2 12.70 -15.44 -5.37
C ALA A 2 11.63 -14.49 -5.93
N ALA A 3 10.63 -15.05 -6.60
CA ALA A 3 9.46 -14.30 -6.99
C ALA A 3 8.61 -13.98 -5.76
N TRP A 4 7.87 -12.87 -5.79
CA TRP A 4 6.87 -12.58 -4.77
C TRP A 4 5.77 -13.62 -4.85
N THR A 5 5.38 -14.17 -3.71
CA THR A 5 4.32 -15.15 -3.60
C THR A 5 3.06 -14.51 -3.02
N GLU A 6 1.93 -15.21 -3.14
CA GLU A 6 0.66 -14.75 -2.57
C GLU A 6 0.73 -14.57 -1.04
N THR A 7 1.66 -15.26 -0.36
CA THR A 7 1.85 -15.10 1.08
C THR A 7 2.56 -13.81 1.47
N GLN A 8 3.22 -13.15 0.51
CA GLN A 8 3.97 -11.91 0.75
C GLN A 8 3.14 -10.66 0.47
N VAL A 9 2.15 -10.78 -0.39
CA VAL A 9 1.24 -9.68 -0.72
C VAL A 9 -0.19 -10.08 -0.38
N THR A 10 -0.99 -9.07 -0.07
CA THR A 10 -2.44 -9.20 0.11
C THR A 10 -3.11 -8.44 -1.02
N THR A 11 -4.08 -9.07 -1.69
CA THR A 11 -4.86 -8.42 -2.72
C THR A 11 -6.34 -8.51 -2.37
N LYS A 12 -7.01 -7.36 -2.44
CA LYS A 12 -8.46 -7.22 -2.23
C LYS A 12 -9.06 -6.61 -3.48
N VAL A 13 -10.33 -6.92 -3.76
CA VAL A 13 -11.02 -6.39 -4.93
C VAL A 13 -11.90 -5.22 -4.50
N SER A 14 -11.73 -4.08 -5.18
CA SER A 14 -12.56 -2.91 -4.97
C SER A 14 -13.78 -2.95 -5.91
N PRO A 15 -14.97 -2.54 -5.43
CA PRO A 15 -16.14 -2.41 -6.29
C PRO A 15 -16.12 -1.15 -7.16
N ARG A 16 -15.07 -0.32 -7.02
CA ARG A 16 -14.96 0.99 -7.68
C ARG A 16 -13.88 0.97 -8.76
N SER A 17 -13.86 1.98 -9.61
CA SER A 17 -12.76 2.18 -10.56
C SER A 17 -11.44 2.44 -9.82
N VAL A 18 -10.32 2.36 -10.52
CA VAL A 18 -9.01 2.71 -9.95
C VAL A 18 -9.04 4.16 -9.43
N ALA A 19 -9.50 5.10 -10.24
CA ALA A 19 -9.54 6.51 -9.84
C ALA A 19 -10.42 6.74 -8.61
N ALA A 20 -11.61 6.14 -8.56
CA ALA A 20 -12.52 6.29 -7.42
C ALA A 20 -11.95 5.61 -6.16
N THR A 21 -11.27 4.49 -6.31
CA THR A 21 -10.61 3.79 -5.19
C THR A 21 -9.46 4.62 -4.63
N VAL A 22 -8.64 5.22 -5.49
CA VAL A 22 -7.55 6.13 -5.05
C VAL A 22 -8.12 7.32 -4.28
N SER A 23 -9.18 7.95 -4.79
CA SER A 23 -9.82 9.09 -4.15
C SER A 23 -10.38 8.71 -2.78
N ARG A 24 -11.03 7.54 -2.69
CA ARG A 24 -11.56 7.05 -1.41
C ARG A 24 -10.44 6.77 -0.41
N LEU A 25 -9.33 6.17 -0.86
CA LEU A 25 -8.19 5.89 0.01
C LEU A 25 -7.61 7.17 0.60
N THR A 26 -7.36 8.17 -0.24
CA THR A 26 -6.79 9.44 0.25
C THR A 26 -7.73 10.13 1.22
N GLY A 27 -9.05 10.03 1.02
CA GLY A 27 -10.05 10.55 1.94
C GLY A 27 -10.03 9.83 3.29
N ILE A 28 -9.94 8.49 3.29
CA ILE A 28 -9.84 7.69 4.52
C ILE A 28 -8.57 8.04 5.28
N LEU A 29 -7.44 8.12 4.58
CA LEU A 29 -6.15 8.47 5.20
C LEU A 29 -6.19 9.84 5.86
N SER A 30 -6.74 10.83 5.16
CA SER A 30 -6.90 12.18 5.68
C SER A 30 -7.77 12.20 6.96
N ALA A 31 -8.89 11.47 6.94
CA ALA A 31 -9.80 11.39 8.07
C ALA A 31 -9.15 10.74 9.30
N LYS A 32 -8.17 9.84 9.09
CA LYS A 32 -7.43 9.18 10.17
C LYS A 32 -6.20 9.96 10.61
N GLY A 33 -5.94 11.13 10.02
CA GLY A 33 -4.76 11.94 10.34
C GLY A 33 -3.45 11.32 9.86
N MET A 34 -3.50 10.40 8.90
CA MET A 34 -2.31 9.79 8.32
C MET A 34 -1.76 10.67 7.19
N LYS A 35 -0.46 10.62 7.01
CA LYS A 35 0.20 11.41 5.97
C LYS A 35 0.23 10.64 4.66
N VAL A 36 -0.22 11.29 3.59
CA VAL A 36 -0.01 10.81 2.22
C VAL A 36 1.27 11.43 1.71
N PHE A 37 2.30 10.60 1.50
CA PHE A 37 3.61 11.06 1.03
C PHE A 37 3.62 11.27 -0.47
N ALA A 38 2.97 10.39 -1.21
CA ALA A 38 2.90 10.48 -2.65
C ALA A 38 1.72 9.67 -3.21
N VAL A 39 1.19 10.14 -4.32
CA VAL A 39 0.25 9.40 -5.16
C VAL A 39 0.87 9.38 -6.55
N ILE A 40 1.31 8.20 -6.99
CA ILE A 40 2.05 8.05 -8.24
C ILE A 40 1.16 7.34 -9.25
N ASP A 41 0.66 8.09 -10.24
CA ASP A 41 -0.11 7.52 -11.34
C ASP A 41 0.86 7.00 -12.41
N GLN A 42 1.17 5.70 -12.32
CA GLN A 42 2.11 5.05 -13.24
C GLN A 42 1.58 5.01 -14.67
N SER A 43 0.26 4.89 -14.83
CA SER A 43 -0.38 4.88 -16.14
C SER A 43 -0.24 6.25 -16.83
N GLU A 44 -0.33 7.35 -16.08
CA GLU A 44 -0.09 8.69 -16.62
C GLU A 44 1.38 8.89 -17.01
N GLU A 45 2.30 8.42 -16.18
CA GLU A 45 3.73 8.48 -16.50
C GLU A 45 4.06 7.69 -17.75
N ALA A 46 3.44 6.53 -17.94
CA ALA A 46 3.60 5.73 -19.15
C ALA A 46 3.09 6.52 -20.38
N ARG A 47 1.93 7.16 -20.26
CA ARG A 47 1.34 7.95 -21.35
C ARG A 47 2.25 9.10 -21.77
N ARG A 48 2.88 9.78 -20.82
CA ARG A 48 3.83 10.86 -21.10
C ARG A 48 5.07 10.37 -21.83
N ALA A 49 5.43 9.09 -21.64
CA ALA A 49 6.55 8.45 -22.33
C ALA A 49 6.13 7.83 -23.69
N GLY A 50 4.89 8.02 -24.13
CA GLY A 50 4.39 7.45 -25.36
C GLY A 50 3.99 5.97 -25.27
N LEU A 51 3.81 5.47 -24.06
CA LEU A 51 3.48 4.07 -23.80
C LEU A 51 2.08 3.94 -23.20
N LYS A 52 1.58 2.71 -23.18
CA LYS A 52 0.29 2.38 -22.58
C LYS A 52 0.50 1.42 -21.42
N LEU A 53 -0.14 1.72 -20.30
CA LEU A 53 -0.19 0.86 -19.14
C LEU A 53 -1.63 0.84 -18.64
N ARG A 54 -2.11 -0.35 -18.20
CA ARG A 54 -3.39 -0.42 -17.49
C ARG A 54 -3.40 0.58 -16.34
N ASP A 55 -4.56 1.04 -15.92
CA ASP A 55 -4.65 1.97 -14.81
C ASP A 55 -3.91 1.40 -13.61
N THR A 56 -2.91 2.12 -13.14
CA THR A 56 -2.02 1.67 -12.07
C THR A 56 -1.56 2.89 -11.27
N THR A 57 -1.91 2.92 -10.00
CA THR A 57 -1.54 4.02 -9.09
C THR A 57 -0.95 3.44 -7.81
N LEU A 58 0.18 3.98 -7.38
CA LEU A 58 0.82 3.63 -6.12
C LEU A 58 0.59 4.77 -5.14
N VAL A 59 -0.02 4.47 -3.99
CA VAL A 59 -0.22 5.44 -2.91
C VAL A 59 0.74 5.10 -1.78
N ILE A 60 1.58 6.06 -1.41
CA ILE A 60 2.57 5.94 -0.35
C ILE A 60 2.10 6.77 0.83
N PHE A 61 1.92 6.14 1.98
CA PHE A 61 1.33 6.79 3.15
C PHE A 61 1.89 6.19 4.43
N GLY A 62 1.69 6.88 5.53
CA GLY A 62 2.09 6.36 6.81
C GLY A 62 1.76 7.28 7.97
N ASN A 63 2.02 6.75 9.14
CA ASN A 63 1.96 7.48 10.39
C ASN A 63 3.37 7.49 10.98
N PRO A 64 4.06 8.65 11.00
CA PRO A 64 5.42 8.71 11.54
C PRO A 64 5.54 8.23 12.99
N ALA A 65 4.47 8.40 13.79
CA ALA A 65 4.47 7.94 15.17
C ALA A 65 4.51 6.40 15.25
N ALA A 66 3.99 5.70 14.25
CA ALA A 66 4.04 4.24 14.17
C ALA A 66 5.29 3.73 13.44
N GLY A 67 5.69 4.39 12.36
CA GLY A 67 6.80 3.95 11.52
C GLY A 67 8.18 4.23 12.11
N THR A 68 8.34 5.34 12.82
CA THR A 68 9.64 5.74 13.36
C THR A 68 10.22 4.70 14.33
N PRO A 69 9.46 4.15 15.30
CA PRO A 69 10.01 3.10 16.18
C PRO A 69 10.46 1.85 15.42
N VAL A 70 9.77 1.49 14.33
CA VAL A 70 10.13 0.34 13.49
C VAL A 70 11.47 0.59 12.81
N MET A 71 11.64 1.75 12.18
CA MET A 71 12.86 2.10 11.48
C MET A 71 14.04 2.30 12.44
N ASP A 72 13.79 2.80 13.63
CA ASP A 72 14.82 2.95 14.64
C ASP A 72 15.35 1.58 15.11
N ALA A 73 14.46 0.64 15.34
CA ALA A 73 14.83 -0.72 15.74
C ALA A 73 15.43 -1.54 14.60
N ALA A 74 14.97 -1.34 13.36
CA ALA A 74 15.40 -2.08 12.17
C ALA A 74 15.63 -1.09 11.02
N PRO A 75 16.82 -0.47 10.94
CA PRO A 75 17.06 0.61 9.97
C PRO A 75 16.77 0.24 8.52
N LEU A 76 17.03 -1.00 8.12
CA LEU A 76 16.78 -1.42 6.74
C LEU A 76 15.29 -1.49 6.40
N SER A 77 14.41 -1.54 7.41
CA SER A 77 12.96 -1.51 7.16
C SER A 77 12.53 -0.20 6.48
N ALA A 78 13.33 0.84 6.57
CA ALA A 78 13.07 2.10 5.87
C ALA A 78 13.08 1.96 4.35
N LEU A 79 13.60 0.85 3.80
CA LEU A 79 13.48 0.52 2.38
C LEU A 79 12.02 0.22 1.98
N ASP A 80 11.23 -0.33 2.89
CA ASP A 80 9.84 -0.70 2.65
C ASP A 80 8.83 0.19 3.39
N LEU A 81 9.31 1.23 4.05
CA LEU A 81 8.46 2.23 4.69
C LEU A 81 8.72 3.59 4.04
N PRO A 82 7.70 4.45 3.91
CA PRO A 82 6.31 4.29 4.37
C PRO A 82 5.57 3.14 3.69
N LEU A 83 4.41 2.78 4.23
CA LEU A 83 3.56 1.75 3.64
C LEU A 83 3.07 2.19 2.26
N LYS A 84 2.77 1.20 1.41
CA LYS A 84 2.33 1.44 0.03
C LYS A 84 1.14 0.56 -0.29
N VAL A 85 0.22 1.13 -1.04
CA VAL A 85 -0.92 0.40 -1.61
C VAL A 85 -0.91 0.61 -3.11
N LEU A 86 -0.91 -0.48 -3.85
CA LEU A 86 -1.00 -0.48 -5.30
C LEU A 86 -2.46 -0.69 -5.69
N ILE A 87 -3.02 0.24 -6.46
CA ILE A 87 -4.40 0.16 -6.97
C ILE A 87 -4.29 0.04 -8.49
N TRP A 88 -4.76 -1.09 -9.03
CA TRP A 88 -4.49 -1.39 -10.43
C TRP A 88 -5.64 -2.16 -11.08
N ALA A 89 -5.80 -1.93 -12.38
CA ALA A 89 -6.83 -2.58 -13.19
C ALA A 89 -6.34 -3.93 -13.69
N ASP A 90 -7.18 -4.95 -13.49
CA ASP A 90 -6.99 -6.29 -14.03
C ASP A 90 -8.23 -6.65 -14.82
N GLY A 91 -8.21 -6.34 -16.12
CA GLY A 91 -9.42 -6.36 -16.94
C GLY A 91 -10.43 -5.34 -16.43
N ASN A 92 -11.64 -5.77 -16.12
CA ASN A 92 -12.68 -4.92 -15.54
C ASN A 92 -12.71 -4.94 -14.02
N ARG A 93 -11.71 -5.56 -13.40
CA ARG A 93 -11.57 -5.64 -11.95
C ARG A 93 -10.57 -4.60 -11.46
N THR A 94 -10.83 -4.00 -10.32
CA THR A 94 -9.87 -3.12 -9.62
C THR A 94 -9.32 -3.86 -8.43
N ASN A 95 -8.00 -4.07 -8.43
CA ASN A 95 -7.29 -4.74 -7.36
C ASN A 95 -6.59 -3.73 -6.46
N VAL A 96 -6.56 -4.03 -5.17
CA VAL A 96 -5.86 -3.29 -4.12
C VAL A 96 -4.84 -4.25 -3.52
N THR A 97 -3.57 -4.01 -3.76
CA THR A 97 -2.49 -4.93 -3.38
C THR A 97 -1.47 -4.21 -2.51
N TYR A 98 -1.00 -4.88 -1.48
CA TYR A 98 0.03 -4.35 -0.59
C TYR A 98 0.83 -5.48 0.04
N PHE A 99 2.05 -5.17 0.50
CA PHE A 99 2.85 -6.14 1.24
C PHE A 99 2.20 -6.39 2.59
N SER A 100 1.97 -7.67 2.91
CA SER A 100 1.38 -8.02 4.20
C SER A 100 2.30 -7.57 5.34
N PRO A 101 1.74 -7.08 6.45
CA PRO A 101 2.56 -6.74 7.62
C PRO A 101 3.45 -7.89 8.10
N ALA A 102 2.95 -9.13 8.04
CA ALA A 102 3.72 -10.32 8.40
C ALA A 102 4.93 -10.51 7.49
N ALA A 103 4.81 -10.24 6.18
CA ALA A 103 5.92 -10.37 5.25
C ALA A 103 7.00 -9.32 5.53
N ILE A 104 6.62 -8.09 5.84
CA ILE A 104 7.56 -7.04 6.21
C ILE A 104 8.25 -7.39 7.52
N ALA A 105 7.49 -7.86 8.51
CA ALA A 105 8.02 -8.26 9.81
C ALA A 105 9.05 -9.39 9.66
N ALA A 106 8.75 -10.40 8.85
CA ALA A 106 9.66 -11.52 8.60
C ALA A 106 10.94 -11.05 7.90
N ARG A 107 10.82 -10.14 6.93
CA ARG A 107 11.96 -9.64 6.16
C ARG A 107 12.98 -8.91 7.05
N TYR A 108 12.51 -8.14 8.01
CA TYR A 108 13.37 -7.29 8.83
C TYR A 108 13.51 -7.78 10.27
N GLY A 109 13.00 -8.97 10.58
CA GLY A 109 13.12 -9.56 11.90
C GLY A 109 12.43 -8.74 12.99
N LEU A 110 11.28 -8.15 12.69
CA LEU A 110 10.55 -7.30 13.64
C LEU A 110 9.92 -8.13 14.75
N SER A 111 9.93 -7.58 15.98
CA SER A 111 9.18 -8.16 17.10
C SER A 111 7.68 -8.07 16.82
N ASP A 112 6.88 -8.88 17.55
CA ASP A 112 5.42 -8.83 17.43
C ASP A 112 4.87 -7.44 17.75
N GLU A 113 5.46 -6.75 18.72
CA GLU A 113 5.08 -5.40 19.09
C GLU A 113 5.29 -4.42 17.93
N LEU A 114 6.45 -4.50 17.26
CA LEU A 114 6.74 -3.63 16.12
C LEU A 114 5.91 -4.00 14.91
N ALA A 115 5.70 -5.29 14.65
CA ALA A 115 4.85 -5.75 13.56
C ALA A 115 3.41 -5.26 13.71
N ALA A 116 2.89 -5.19 14.93
CA ALA A 116 1.55 -4.70 15.22
C ALA A 116 1.37 -3.23 14.78
N LYS A 117 2.45 -2.44 14.79
CA LYS A 117 2.40 -1.04 14.34
C LYS A 117 2.12 -0.90 12.84
N LEU A 118 2.39 -1.95 12.06
CA LEU A 118 2.15 -1.98 10.62
C LEU A 118 0.80 -2.59 10.26
N ALA A 119 0.15 -3.27 11.20
CA ALA A 119 -1.03 -4.09 10.94
C ALA A 119 -2.29 -3.28 10.61
N GLY A 120 -2.30 -1.98 10.86
CA GLY A 120 -3.44 -1.11 10.59
C GLY A 120 -3.85 -1.04 9.11
N ILE A 121 -2.96 -1.44 8.20
CA ILE A 121 -3.25 -1.48 6.77
C ILE A 121 -4.35 -2.51 6.42
N ASP A 122 -4.48 -3.58 7.20
CA ASP A 122 -5.49 -4.59 6.94
C ASP A 122 -6.92 -4.05 7.14
N PRO A 123 -7.29 -3.50 8.30
CA PRO A 123 -8.63 -2.90 8.46
C PRO A 123 -8.83 -1.65 7.59
N LEU A 124 -7.77 -0.89 7.33
CA LEU A 124 -7.83 0.27 6.45
C LEU A 124 -8.28 -0.14 5.03
N THR A 125 -7.67 -1.17 4.48
CA THR A 125 -8.00 -1.65 3.13
C THR A 125 -9.33 -2.41 3.11
N ASP A 126 -9.72 -3.07 4.20
CA ASP A 126 -11.06 -3.64 4.31
C ASP A 126 -12.13 -2.54 4.17
N ALA A 127 -11.95 -1.42 4.86
CA ALA A 127 -12.84 -0.28 4.75
C ALA A 127 -12.82 0.33 3.34
N LEU A 128 -11.64 0.37 2.72
CA LEU A 128 -11.47 0.91 1.37
C LEU A 128 -12.30 0.16 0.34
N VAL A 129 -12.33 -1.18 0.42
CA VAL A 129 -13.00 -2.02 -0.57
C VAL A 129 -14.43 -2.38 -0.18
N ALA A 130 -14.91 -1.92 0.95
CA ALA A 130 -16.30 -2.12 1.37
C ALA A 130 -17.27 -1.41 0.42
N ASP A 131 -18.47 -1.95 0.32
CA ASP A 131 -19.55 -1.37 -0.51
C ASP A 131 -20.01 0.00 0.02
#